data_1bac6a0d6efaa3643e7823c2daa28738
#
_entry.id   1bac6a0d6efaa3643e7823c2daa28738
#
_cell.length_a   1.000
_cell.length_b   1.000
_cell.length_c   1.000
_cell.angle_alpha   90.00
_cell.angle_beta   90.00
_cell.angle_gamma   90.00
#
_symmetry.space_group_name_H-M   'P 1'
#
loop_
_entity.id
_entity.type
_entity.pdbx_description
1 polymer ?
#
loop_
_entity_poly.entity_id
_entity_poly.type
_entity_poly.pdbx_seq_one_letter_code
_entity_poly.pdbx_strand_id
1 'polypeptide(L)'
;MAVKLHSTSGGAGPDLVLLHGLFGMGNNLGGVARALQSHYRVHSVDLPNHGRSGWMDGADLPTMGDCVRLWMDHHGLASAHFLGHSLGGKVAMQLALSHPARLEALVVADIAPVAYPSSHDAIFTALDAVAAAHCGSREEASQLMAGHIAEEGVIQFLLMGLQRGADGSYAWRFNLEGIRRDYAALRAAPAGSAGSAPYQGPTLFIRGGESDYIGEEHR
;
A
#
# COMPACT_ATOMS: atom_id res chain seq x y z
N MET A 1 -18.37 4.60 1.17
CA MET A 1 -18.07 6.07 1.18
C MET A 1 -16.58 6.25 1.26
N ALA A 2 -16.02 7.24 0.53
CA ALA A 2 -14.58 7.52 0.59
C ALA A 2 -14.16 7.99 1.99
N VAL A 3 -13.00 7.51 2.44
CA VAL A 3 -12.42 7.90 3.73
C VAL A 3 -11.34 8.94 3.55
N LYS A 4 -11.07 9.72 4.61
CA LYS A 4 -9.98 10.68 4.61
C LYS A 4 -8.64 9.95 4.66
N LEU A 5 -7.76 10.25 3.71
CA LEU A 5 -6.40 9.73 3.69
C LEU A 5 -5.44 10.65 4.46
N HIS A 6 -4.55 10.03 5.21
CA HIS A 6 -3.40 10.70 5.82
C HIS A 6 -2.22 10.70 4.85
N SER A 7 -1.46 11.80 4.84
CA SER A 7 -0.22 11.90 4.09
C SER A 7 0.80 12.76 4.79
N THR A 8 2.06 12.53 4.48
CA THR A 8 3.17 13.44 4.81
C THR A 8 3.82 13.91 3.52
N SER A 9 4.23 15.17 3.47
CA SER A 9 4.82 15.75 2.27
C SER A 9 6.14 16.42 2.58
N GLY A 10 7.07 16.40 1.60
CA GLY A 10 8.36 17.06 1.71
C GLY A 10 9.03 17.24 0.35
N GLY A 11 10.05 18.11 0.30
CA GLY A 11 10.69 18.50 -0.94
C GLY A 11 9.95 19.58 -1.71
N ALA A 12 10.42 19.87 -2.92
CA ALA A 12 9.83 20.83 -3.84
C ALA A 12 10.02 20.39 -5.29
N GLY A 13 9.18 20.88 -6.20
CA GLY A 13 9.18 20.50 -7.61
C GLY A 13 7.88 19.86 -8.04
N PRO A 14 7.88 19.04 -9.13
CA PRO A 14 6.71 18.26 -9.55
C PRO A 14 6.19 17.36 -8.45
N ASP A 15 4.87 17.13 -8.42
CA ASP A 15 4.26 16.28 -7.42
C ASP A 15 4.51 14.80 -7.70
N LEU A 16 4.91 14.04 -6.67
CA LEU A 16 5.10 12.59 -6.70
C LEU A 16 4.36 11.95 -5.53
N VAL A 17 3.42 11.08 -5.82
CA VAL A 17 2.64 10.32 -4.84
C VAL A 17 3.26 8.95 -4.65
N LEU A 18 3.58 8.59 -3.41
CA LEU A 18 4.07 7.27 -3.01
C LEU A 18 2.94 6.49 -2.32
N LEU A 19 2.65 5.28 -2.84
CA LEU A 19 1.66 4.35 -2.29
C LEU A 19 2.35 3.06 -1.83
N HIS A 20 2.16 2.72 -0.55
CA HIS A 20 2.78 1.58 0.12
C HIS A 20 2.06 0.24 -0.17
N GLY A 21 2.69 -0.88 0.21
CA GLY A 21 2.14 -2.23 0.10
C GLY A 21 1.17 -2.60 1.24
N LEU A 22 0.61 -3.81 1.14
CA LEU A 22 -0.30 -4.38 2.15
C LEU A 22 0.36 -4.41 3.53
N PHE A 23 -0.39 -4.11 4.59
CA PHE A 23 0.05 -3.95 5.99
C PHE A 23 1.07 -2.80 6.22
N GLY A 24 1.39 -2.04 5.18
CA GLY A 24 2.33 -0.93 5.25
C GLY A 24 1.67 0.41 5.60
N MET A 25 2.47 1.46 5.51
CA MET A 25 2.08 2.87 5.64
C MET A 25 3.08 3.75 4.89
N GLY A 26 2.80 5.02 4.69
CA GLY A 26 3.66 5.94 3.92
C GLY A 26 5.11 5.97 4.40
N ASN A 27 5.35 5.83 5.71
CA ASN A 27 6.70 5.80 6.28
C ASN A 27 7.55 4.59 5.84
N ASN A 28 6.95 3.49 5.36
CA ASN A 28 7.69 2.35 4.84
C ASN A 28 8.50 2.71 3.59
N LEU A 29 8.04 3.70 2.82
CA LEU A 29 8.75 4.24 1.65
C LEU A 29 9.61 5.47 2.00
N GLY A 30 9.90 5.72 3.29
CA GLY A 30 10.62 6.90 3.75
C GLY A 30 12.05 7.03 3.20
N GLY A 31 12.73 5.92 2.90
CA GLY A 31 14.02 5.92 2.20
C GLY A 31 13.90 6.46 0.77
N VAL A 32 12.91 5.95 0.03
CA VAL A 32 12.59 6.39 -1.33
C VAL A 32 12.15 7.86 -1.33
N ALA A 33 11.28 8.23 -0.39
CA ALA A 33 10.83 9.63 -0.26
C ALA A 33 12.01 10.59 -0.06
N ARG A 34 12.91 10.31 0.88
CA ARG A 34 14.09 11.14 1.13
C ARG A 34 15.00 11.28 -0.09
N ALA A 35 15.22 10.19 -0.82
CA ALA A 35 16.06 10.21 -2.02
C ALA A 35 15.46 11.06 -3.14
N LEU A 36 14.12 11.12 -3.25
CA LEU A 36 13.43 11.82 -4.33
C LEU A 36 13.05 13.26 -3.99
N GLN A 37 13.08 13.67 -2.71
CA GLN A 37 12.73 15.03 -2.25
C GLN A 37 13.64 16.14 -2.80
N SER A 38 14.82 15.81 -3.32
CA SER A 38 15.69 16.76 -4.01
C SER A 38 15.16 17.17 -5.39
N HIS A 39 14.23 16.41 -5.97
CA HIS A 39 13.71 16.60 -7.32
C HIS A 39 12.19 16.76 -7.39
N TYR A 40 11.47 16.28 -6.38
CA TYR A 40 10.02 16.22 -6.34
C TYR A 40 9.46 16.74 -5.01
N ARG A 41 8.24 17.27 -5.06
CA ARG A 41 7.39 17.37 -3.88
C ARG A 41 6.75 16.01 -3.65
N VAL A 42 7.32 15.24 -2.71
CA VAL A 42 6.93 13.85 -2.45
C VAL A 42 5.81 13.80 -1.42
N HIS A 43 4.75 13.07 -1.73
CA HIS A 43 3.60 12.82 -0.87
C HIS A 43 3.54 11.33 -0.53
N SER A 44 3.89 10.96 0.69
CA SER A 44 3.74 9.58 1.19
C SER A 44 2.34 9.43 1.78
N VAL A 45 1.47 8.68 1.10
CA VAL A 45 0.05 8.54 1.44
C VAL A 45 -0.19 7.20 2.12
N ASP A 46 -0.91 7.20 3.24
CA ASP A 46 -1.44 5.98 3.84
C ASP A 46 -2.73 5.58 3.08
N LEU A 47 -2.79 4.35 2.57
CA LEU A 47 -3.98 3.82 1.89
C LEU A 47 -5.15 3.60 2.88
N PRO A 48 -6.42 3.50 2.40
CA PRO A 48 -7.54 3.13 3.27
C PRO A 48 -7.25 1.87 4.09
N ASN A 49 -7.74 1.80 5.32
CA ASN A 49 -7.50 0.72 6.28
C ASN A 49 -6.04 0.58 6.77
N HIS A 50 -5.15 1.53 6.45
CA HIS A 50 -3.74 1.50 6.83
C HIS A 50 -3.29 2.80 7.49
N GLY A 51 -2.28 2.70 8.36
CA GLY A 51 -1.60 3.83 8.95
C GLY A 51 -2.53 4.73 9.76
N ARG A 52 -2.60 6.01 9.39
CA ARG A 52 -3.45 7.04 9.99
C ARG A 52 -4.66 7.39 9.12
N SER A 53 -4.83 6.70 8.01
CA SER A 53 -6.00 6.86 7.15
C SER A 53 -7.24 6.25 7.76
N GLY A 54 -8.40 6.73 7.32
CA GLY A 54 -9.69 6.21 7.78
C GLY A 54 -9.90 4.74 7.42
N TRP A 55 -10.67 4.05 8.25
CA TRP A 55 -11.10 2.68 8.03
C TRP A 55 -12.42 2.65 7.28
N MET A 56 -12.56 1.68 6.40
CA MET A 56 -13.76 1.49 5.58
C MET A 56 -14.04 0.01 5.34
N ASP A 57 -15.28 -0.27 5.03
CA ASP A 57 -15.74 -1.57 4.55
C ASP A 57 -15.74 -1.62 3.02
N GLY A 58 -15.48 -2.81 2.46
CA GLY A 58 -15.50 -3.02 1.01
C GLY A 58 -14.38 -2.29 0.28
N ALA A 59 -13.18 -2.31 0.85
CA ALA A 59 -11.98 -1.73 0.25
C ALA A 59 -11.49 -2.62 -0.90
N ASP A 60 -11.90 -2.30 -2.13
CA ASP A 60 -11.39 -2.87 -3.38
C ASP A 60 -10.47 -1.87 -4.11
N LEU A 61 -9.83 -2.31 -5.19
CA LEU A 61 -8.91 -1.45 -5.94
C LEU A 61 -9.60 -0.21 -6.52
N PRO A 62 -10.81 -0.28 -7.12
CA PRO A 62 -11.55 0.90 -7.58
C PRO A 62 -11.82 1.90 -6.46
N THR A 63 -12.32 1.44 -5.32
CA THR A 63 -12.65 2.31 -4.18
C THR A 63 -11.40 2.94 -3.57
N MET A 64 -10.30 2.18 -3.46
CA MET A 64 -9.01 2.73 -3.02
C MET A 64 -8.46 3.78 -3.99
N GLY A 65 -8.56 3.53 -5.30
CA GLY A 65 -8.18 4.49 -6.35
C GLY A 65 -8.98 5.78 -6.25
N ASP A 66 -10.29 5.67 -6.03
CA ASP A 66 -11.17 6.84 -5.82
C ASP A 66 -10.82 7.61 -4.54
N CYS A 67 -10.44 6.94 -3.45
CA CYS A 67 -9.95 7.61 -2.24
C CYS A 67 -8.67 8.42 -2.53
N VAL A 68 -7.73 7.87 -3.30
CA VAL A 68 -6.50 8.59 -3.72
C VAL A 68 -6.86 9.78 -4.61
N ARG A 69 -7.75 9.62 -5.58
CA ARG A 69 -8.22 10.71 -6.43
C ARG A 69 -8.85 11.85 -5.63
N LEU A 70 -9.73 11.54 -4.69
CA LEU A 70 -10.36 12.54 -3.81
C LEU A 70 -9.34 13.19 -2.88
N TRP A 71 -8.32 12.46 -2.42
CA TRP A 71 -7.20 13.03 -1.69
C TRP A 71 -6.43 14.04 -2.56
N MET A 72 -6.16 13.73 -3.83
CA MET A 72 -5.54 14.66 -4.78
C MET A 72 -6.38 15.94 -4.93
N ASP A 73 -7.72 15.80 -5.13
CA ASP A 73 -8.64 16.93 -5.26
C ASP A 73 -8.57 17.84 -4.03
N HIS A 74 -8.55 17.24 -2.82
CA HIS A 74 -8.43 17.99 -1.56
C HIS A 74 -7.10 18.73 -1.42
N HIS A 75 -6.03 18.24 -2.03
CA HIS A 75 -4.70 18.86 -2.00
C HIS A 75 -4.43 19.77 -3.22
N GLY A 76 -5.42 19.97 -4.09
CA GLY A 76 -5.29 20.83 -5.28
C GLY A 76 -4.38 20.24 -6.37
N LEU A 77 -4.17 18.92 -6.38
CA LEU A 77 -3.34 18.22 -7.36
C LEU A 77 -4.20 17.82 -8.57
N ALA A 78 -4.08 18.51 -9.70
CA ALA A 78 -4.76 18.13 -10.93
C ALA A 78 -4.21 16.82 -11.50
N SER A 79 -2.89 16.66 -11.51
CA SER A 79 -2.14 15.44 -11.89
C SER A 79 -0.89 15.31 -11.03
N ALA A 80 -0.26 14.12 -11.02
CA ALA A 80 0.99 13.86 -10.33
C ALA A 80 1.72 12.65 -10.95
N HIS A 81 3.01 12.51 -10.67
CA HIS A 81 3.72 11.25 -10.83
C HIS A 81 3.31 10.28 -9.72
N PHE A 82 3.31 8.98 -10.02
CA PHE A 82 2.98 7.94 -9.03
C PHE A 82 4.09 6.90 -8.94
N LEU A 83 4.41 6.49 -7.72
CA LEU A 83 5.19 5.29 -7.44
C LEU A 83 4.40 4.45 -6.43
N GLY A 84 3.99 3.26 -6.86
CA GLY A 84 3.27 2.31 -6.01
C GLY A 84 4.06 1.02 -5.82
N HIS A 85 4.18 0.56 -4.58
CA HIS A 85 4.77 -0.72 -4.24
C HIS A 85 3.69 -1.75 -3.92
N SER A 86 3.76 -2.93 -4.54
CA SER A 86 2.83 -4.05 -4.27
C SER A 86 1.36 -3.59 -4.37
N LEU A 87 0.56 -3.67 -3.29
CA LEU A 87 -0.83 -3.15 -3.26
C LEU A 87 -0.92 -1.71 -3.75
N GLY A 88 0.01 -0.83 -3.34
CA GLY A 88 0.06 0.56 -3.81
C GLY A 88 0.28 0.66 -5.32
N GLY A 89 1.02 -0.28 -5.91
CA GLY A 89 1.17 -0.43 -7.36
C GLY A 89 -0.15 -0.78 -8.03
N LYS A 90 -0.92 -1.73 -7.46
CA LYS A 90 -2.25 -2.09 -7.97
C LYS A 90 -3.23 -0.92 -7.90
N VAL A 91 -3.23 -0.18 -6.80
CA VAL A 91 -4.07 1.02 -6.64
C VAL A 91 -3.69 2.11 -7.64
N ALA A 92 -2.38 2.34 -7.87
CA ALA A 92 -1.91 3.30 -8.87
C ALA A 92 -2.27 2.87 -10.30
N MET A 93 -2.13 1.58 -10.64
CA MET A 93 -2.58 1.04 -11.94
C MET A 93 -4.10 1.17 -12.11
N GLN A 94 -4.88 0.90 -11.05
CA GLN A 94 -6.34 1.07 -11.07
C GLN A 94 -6.70 2.54 -11.35
N LEU A 95 -6.03 3.49 -10.67
CA LEU A 95 -6.23 4.92 -10.89
C LEU A 95 -5.87 5.32 -12.32
N ALA A 96 -4.76 4.79 -12.88
CA ALA A 96 -4.33 5.05 -14.26
C ALA A 96 -5.37 4.57 -15.28
N LEU A 97 -6.01 3.42 -15.03
CA LEU A 97 -7.05 2.87 -15.91
C LEU A 97 -8.39 3.60 -15.78
N SER A 98 -8.74 4.09 -14.58
CA SER A 98 -10.01 4.77 -14.33
C SER A 98 -9.95 6.28 -14.60
N HIS A 99 -8.80 6.90 -14.34
CA HIS A 99 -8.59 8.35 -14.41
C HIS A 99 -7.23 8.71 -15.03
N PRO A 100 -6.95 8.33 -16.29
CA PRO A 100 -5.62 8.45 -16.91
C PRO A 100 -5.05 9.88 -16.86
N ALA A 101 -5.88 10.90 -16.95
CA ALA A 101 -5.47 12.30 -16.88
C ALA A 101 -4.92 12.74 -15.51
N ARG A 102 -5.05 11.91 -14.47
CA ARG A 102 -4.53 12.21 -13.12
C ARG A 102 -3.07 11.77 -12.95
N LEU A 103 -2.52 10.99 -13.88
CA LEU A 103 -1.15 10.48 -13.80
C LEU A 103 -0.29 11.08 -14.92
N GLU A 104 0.82 11.72 -14.54
CA GLU A 104 1.84 12.18 -15.47
C GLU A 104 2.80 11.05 -15.86
N ALA A 105 3.14 10.19 -14.90
CA ALA A 105 3.89 8.96 -15.11
C ALA A 105 3.60 7.99 -13.97
N LEU A 106 3.81 6.70 -14.21
CA LEU A 106 3.56 5.61 -13.27
C LEU A 106 4.80 4.74 -13.11
N VAL A 107 5.24 4.56 -11.86
CA VAL A 107 6.22 3.54 -11.47
C VAL A 107 5.52 2.49 -10.62
N VAL A 108 5.59 1.24 -11.05
CA VAL A 108 5.04 0.08 -10.35
C VAL A 108 6.17 -0.79 -9.84
N ALA A 109 6.32 -0.88 -8.53
CA ALA A 109 7.38 -1.65 -7.91
C ALA A 109 6.83 -2.99 -7.37
N ASP A 110 7.39 -4.05 -7.90
CA ASP A 110 7.26 -5.44 -7.44
C ASP A 110 5.83 -6.00 -7.41
N ILE A 111 5.06 -5.72 -8.45
CA ILE A 111 3.73 -6.29 -8.68
C ILE A 111 3.36 -6.22 -10.16
N ALA A 112 2.66 -7.23 -10.69
CA ALA A 112 2.12 -7.22 -12.06
C ALA A 112 0.62 -6.86 -12.08
N PRO A 113 0.05 -6.44 -13.22
CA PRO A 113 -1.35 -6.09 -13.39
C PRO A 113 -2.29 -7.32 -13.49
N VAL A 114 -2.06 -8.33 -12.66
CA VAL A 114 -2.80 -9.61 -12.67
C VAL A 114 -3.45 -9.89 -11.32
N ALA A 115 -4.39 -10.83 -11.27
CA ALA A 115 -4.89 -11.36 -10.01
C ALA A 115 -3.86 -12.35 -9.42
N TYR A 116 -3.70 -12.32 -8.10
CA TYR A 116 -2.79 -13.22 -7.38
C TYR A 116 -3.57 -14.23 -6.54
N PRO A 117 -3.05 -15.46 -6.35
CA PRO A 117 -3.59 -16.42 -5.39
C PRO A 117 -3.45 -15.91 -3.94
N SER A 118 -4.14 -16.53 -2.99
CA SER A 118 -3.90 -16.28 -1.56
C SER A 118 -2.49 -16.75 -1.19
N SER A 119 -1.71 -15.89 -0.57
CA SER A 119 -0.33 -16.17 -0.16
C SER A 119 0.03 -15.61 1.22
N HIS A 120 -0.91 -14.95 1.92
CA HIS A 120 -0.64 -14.28 3.19
C HIS A 120 -1.29 -14.97 4.39
N ASP A 121 -1.70 -16.25 4.28
CA ASP A 121 -2.42 -16.95 5.35
C ASP A 121 -1.57 -17.09 6.63
N ALA A 122 -0.27 -17.39 6.49
CA ALA A 122 0.67 -17.42 7.60
C ALA A 122 0.84 -16.03 8.25
N ILE A 123 0.88 -14.99 7.44
CA ILE A 123 0.96 -13.59 7.92
C ILE A 123 -0.31 -13.25 8.71
N PHE A 124 -1.48 -13.53 8.17
CA PHE A 124 -2.74 -13.28 8.89
C PHE A 124 -2.80 -14.03 10.23
N THR A 125 -2.34 -15.28 10.26
CA THR A 125 -2.27 -16.09 11.50
C THR A 125 -1.32 -15.45 12.52
N ALA A 126 -0.15 -14.99 12.08
CA ALA A 126 0.81 -14.28 12.93
C ALA A 126 0.25 -12.98 13.49
N LEU A 127 -0.44 -12.17 12.64
CA LEU A 127 -1.05 -10.91 13.04
C LEU A 127 -2.17 -11.11 14.07
N ASP A 128 -2.99 -12.16 13.92
CA ASP A 128 -4.02 -12.53 14.89
C ASP A 128 -3.41 -12.96 16.24
N ALA A 129 -2.34 -13.77 16.20
CA ALA A 129 -1.66 -14.21 17.42
C ALA A 129 -1.14 -13.00 18.23
N VAL A 130 -0.53 -12.02 17.56
CA VAL A 130 -0.06 -10.79 18.20
C VAL A 130 -1.23 -9.95 18.75
N ALA A 131 -2.32 -9.81 17.99
CA ALA A 131 -3.51 -9.06 18.42
C ALA A 131 -4.17 -9.72 19.66
N ALA A 132 -4.27 -11.03 19.69
CA ALA A 132 -4.88 -11.80 20.79
C ALA A 132 -4.01 -11.78 22.07
N ALA A 133 -2.68 -11.75 21.91
CA ALA A 133 -1.75 -11.80 23.05
C ALA A 133 -1.65 -10.49 23.82
N HIS A 134 -2.15 -9.36 23.28
CA HIS A 134 -1.99 -8.03 23.88
C HIS A 134 -0.54 -7.73 24.30
N CYS A 135 0.40 -8.00 23.41
CA CYS A 135 1.85 -7.94 23.68
C CYS A 135 2.25 -6.64 24.40
N GLY A 136 3.09 -6.78 25.41
CA GLY A 136 3.66 -5.64 26.16
C GLY A 136 4.91 -5.04 25.50
N SER A 137 5.48 -5.74 24.51
CA SER A 137 6.69 -5.29 23.81
C SER A 137 6.70 -5.72 22.33
N ARG A 138 7.52 -5.04 21.51
CA ARG A 138 7.76 -5.44 20.11
C ARG A 138 8.55 -6.74 20.01
N GLU A 139 9.38 -7.04 20.99
CA GLU A 139 10.15 -8.27 21.06
C GLU A 139 9.23 -9.48 21.27
N GLU A 140 8.26 -9.38 22.19
CA GLU A 140 7.23 -10.39 22.38
C GLU A 140 6.41 -10.63 21.10
N ALA A 141 5.99 -9.55 20.43
CA ALA A 141 5.29 -9.64 19.16
C ALA A 141 6.16 -10.29 18.07
N SER A 142 7.46 -9.98 18.02
CA SER A 142 8.42 -10.60 17.09
C SER A 142 8.54 -12.10 17.33
N GLN A 143 8.67 -12.53 18.57
CA GLN A 143 8.77 -13.96 18.93
C GLN A 143 7.51 -14.75 18.56
N LEU A 144 6.32 -14.15 18.77
CA LEU A 144 5.07 -14.77 18.34
C LEU A 144 5.00 -14.91 16.82
N MET A 145 5.36 -13.86 16.07
CA MET A 145 5.36 -13.91 14.60
C MET A 145 6.36 -14.93 14.04
N ALA A 146 7.53 -15.10 14.67
CA ALA A 146 8.54 -16.07 14.25
C ALA A 146 8.06 -17.54 14.33
N GLY A 147 7.01 -17.82 15.08
CA GLY A 147 6.33 -19.13 15.07
C GLY A 147 5.51 -19.40 13.79
N HIS A 148 5.26 -18.39 12.96
CA HIS A 148 4.42 -18.48 11.76
C HIS A 148 5.11 -18.00 10.49
N ILE A 149 6.09 -17.09 10.60
CA ILE A 149 6.79 -16.43 9.49
C ILE A 149 8.27 -16.72 9.61
N ALA A 150 8.86 -17.30 8.57
CA ALA A 150 10.29 -17.64 8.55
C ALA A 150 11.20 -16.45 8.23
N GLU A 151 10.71 -15.50 7.41
CA GLU A 151 11.49 -14.39 6.91
C GLU A 151 11.54 -13.24 7.92
N GLU A 152 12.68 -13.07 8.58
CA GLU A 152 12.92 -12.00 9.56
C GLU A 152 12.61 -10.60 8.99
N GLY A 153 12.93 -10.34 7.71
CA GLY A 153 12.63 -9.08 7.04
C GLY A 153 11.13 -8.77 6.99
N VAL A 154 10.28 -9.80 6.81
CA VAL A 154 8.81 -9.66 6.84
C VAL A 154 8.34 -9.34 8.25
N ILE A 155 8.87 -10.02 9.27
CA ILE A 155 8.55 -9.74 10.68
C ILE A 155 8.88 -8.28 11.02
N GLN A 156 10.09 -7.82 10.70
CA GLN A 156 10.53 -6.44 10.96
C GLN A 156 9.65 -5.41 10.23
N PHE A 157 9.26 -5.69 8.99
CA PHE A 157 8.32 -4.87 8.25
C PHE A 157 6.96 -4.77 8.97
N LEU A 158 6.37 -5.89 9.38
CA LEU A 158 5.09 -5.93 10.08
C LEU A 158 5.15 -5.21 11.44
N LEU A 159 6.24 -5.37 12.19
CA LEU A 159 6.47 -4.67 13.46
C LEU A 159 6.43 -3.14 13.34
N MET A 160 6.74 -2.57 12.16
CA MET A 160 6.56 -1.14 11.93
C MET A 160 5.10 -0.71 12.05
N GLY A 161 4.16 -1.63 11.79
CA GLY A 161 2.73 -1.43 11.92
C GLY A 161 2.21 -1.44 13.36
N LEU A 162 3.01 -1.83 14.36
CA LEU A 162 2.60 -1.83 15.77
C LEU A 162 2.72 -0.44 16.39
N GLN A 163 1.68 -0.02 17.08
CA GLN A 163 1.62 1.20 17.87
C GLN A 163 1.35 0.86 19.32
N ARG A 164 2.09 1.49 20.23
CA ARG A 164 1.84 1.39 21.66
C ARG A 164 0.66 2.28 22.06
N GLY A 165 -0.35 1.69 22.68
CA GLY A 165 -1.50 2.38 23.24
C GLY A 165 -1.17 3.10 24.58
N ALA A 166 -2.12 3.90 25.05
CA ALA A 166 -2.00 4.62 26.34
C ALA A 166 -1.98 3.67 27.54
N ASP A 167 -2.57 2.49 27.42
CA ASP A 167 -2.58 1.39 28.40
C ASP A 167 -1.28 0.57 28.41
N GLY A 168 -0.34 0.88 27.50
CA GLY A 168 0.93 0.19 27.36
C GLY A 168 0.90 -1.04 26.45
N SER A 169 -0.26 -1.50 26.02
CA SER A 169 -0.41 -2.59 25.06
C SER A 169 -0.06 -2.14 23.63
N TYR A 170 0.20 -3.10 22.75
CA TYR A 170 0.45 -2.84 21.34
C TYR A 170 -0.75 -3.25 20.49
N ALA A 171 -1.11 -2.41 19.50
CA ALA A 171 -2.15 -2.66 18.54
C ALA A 171 -1.66 -2.36 17.11
N TRP A 172 -2.28 -3.00 16.13
CA TRP A 172 -2.00 -2.73 14.71
C TRP A 172 -2.51 -1.35 14.29
N ARG A 173 -1.71 -0.64 13.50
CA ARG A 173 -2.07 0.63 12.85
C ARG A 173 -2.87 0.42 11.56
N PHE A 174 -3.28 -0.79 11.28
CA PHE A 174 -4.11 -1.12 10.14
C PHE A 174 -5.33 -1.93 10.60
N ASN A 175 -6.40 -1.84 9.83
CA ASN A 175 -7.65 -2.56 10.07
C ASN A 175 -7.51 -4.02 9.64
N LEU A 176 -6.97 -4.88 10.52
CA LEU A 176 -6.69 -6.27 10.22
C LEU A 176 -7.95 -7.03 9.75
N GLU A 177 -9.08 -6.83 10.43
CA GLU A 177 -10.35 -7.49 10.08
C GLU A 177 -10.88 -7.01 8.72
N GLY A 178 -10.86 -5.68 8.48
CA GLY A 178 -11.27 -5.10 7.20
C GLY A 178 -10.39 -5.57 6.03
N ILE A 179 -9.06 -5.58 6.22
CA ILE A 179 -8.13 -6.08 5.21
C ILE A 179 -8.37 -7.56 4.91
N ARG A 180 -8.56 -8.39 5.93
CA ARG A 180 -8.85 -9.83 5.77
C ARG A 180 -10.14 -10.06 5.00
N ARG A 181 -11.22 -9.37 5.38
CA ARG A 181 -12.52 -9.46 4.72
C ARG A 181 -12.42 -9.12 3.23
N ASP A 182 -11.69 -8.05 2.91
CA ASP A 182 -11.60 -7.50 1.56
C ASP A 182 -10.39 -8.07 0.77
N TYR A 183 -9.60 -8.98 1.37
CA TYR A 183 -8.32 -9.46 0.82
C TYR A 183 -8.42 -10.01 -0.60
N ALA A 184 -9.49 -10.74 -0.93
CA ALA A 184 -9.70 -11.26 -2.28
C ALA A 184 -9.84 -10.13 -3.33
N ALA A 185 -10.50 -9.03 -2.97
CA ALA A 185 -10.64 -7.86 -3.83
C ALA A 185 -9.31 -7.07 -3.96
N LEU A 186 -8.51 -7.00 -2.89
CA LEU A 186 -7.21 -6.31 -2.91
C LEU A 186 -6.16 -7.01 -3.78
N ARG A 187 -6.23 -8.33 -3.95
CA ARG A 187 -5.33 -9.11 -4.80
C ARG A 187 -5.85 -9.32 -6.23
N ALA A 188 -7.02 -8.78 -6.57
CA ALA A 188 -7.58 -8.83 -7.92
C ALA A 188 -6.70 -8.09 -8.94
N ALA A 189 -6.89 -8.34 -10.22
CA ALA A 189 -6.27 -7.55 -11.28
C ALA A 189 -6.87 -6.13 -11.30
N PRO A 190 -6.06 -5.06 -11.47
CA PRO A 190 -6.59 -3.75 -11.79
C PRO A 190 -7.38 -3.80 -13.10
N ALA A 191 -8.51 -3.11 -13.18
CA ALA A 191 -9.37 -3.15 -14.35
C ALA A 191 -9.94 -1.77 -14.68
N GLY A 192 -9.87 -1.40 -15.94
CA GLY A 192 -10.61 -0.24 -16.46
C GLY A 192 -12.10 -0.53 -16.59
N SER A 193 -12.90 0.51 -16.78
CA SER A 193 -14.30 0.35 -17.16
C SER A 193 -14.43 -0.40 -18.48
N ALA A 194 -15.52 -1.12 -18.69
CA ALA A 194 -15.77 -1.84 -19.93
C ALA A 194 -15.63 -0.90 -21.15
N GLY A 195 -14.72 -1.22 -22.07
CA GLY A 195 -14.43 -0.42 -23.26
C GLY A 195 -13.47 0.75 -23.06
N SER A 196 -12.89 0.95 -21.86
CA SER A 196 -11.84 1.95 -21.68
C SER A 196 -10.55 1.55 -22.41
N ALA A 197 -9.86 2.56 -22.98
CA ALA A 197 -8.54 2.36 -23.56
C ALA A 197 -7.50 2.05 -22.46
N PRO A 198 -6.43 1.30 -22.79
CA PRO A 198 -5.28 1.15 -21.89
C PRO A 198 -4.68 2.52 -21.54
N TYR A 199 -4.08 2.62 -20.34
CA TYR A 199 -3.27 3.80 -19.99
C TYR A 199 -2.09 3.94 -20.97
N GLN A 200 -1.93 5.14 -21.54
CA GLN A 200 -0.91 5.43 -22.57
C GLN A 200 0.26 6.27 -22.03
N GLY A 201 0.20 6.65 -20.75
CA GLY A 201 1.26 7.46 -20.12
C GLY A 201 2.56 6.67 -19.86
N PRO A 202 3.67 7.38 -19.61
CA PRO A 202 4.95 6.74 -19.29
C PRO A 202 4.79 5.80 -18.09
N THR A 203 5.23 4.55 -18.27
CA THR A 203 5.10 3.51 -17.24
C THR A 203 6.39 2.73 -17.10
N LEU A 204 6.86 2.55 -15.85
CA LEU A 204 8.02 1.73 -15.50
C LEU A 204 7.59 0.65 -14.50
N PHE A 205 7.87 -0.62 -14.82
CA PHE A 205 7.78 -1.71 -13.88
C PHE A 205 9.17 -2.05 -13.33
N ILE A 206 9.28 -2.16 -12.00
CA ILE A 206 10.51 -2.55 -11.29
C ILE A 206 10.24 -3.90 -10.64
N ARG A 207 11.04 -4.91 -11.02
CA ARG A 207 10.99 -6.24 -10.42
C ARG A 207 11.99 -6.34 -9.26
N GLY A 208 11.57 -6.90 -8.12
CA GLY A 208 12.48 -7.35 -7.07
C GLY A 208 13.32 -8.55 -7.56
N GLY A 209 14.64 -8.52 -7.33
CA GLY A 209 15.55 -9.56 -7.84
C GLY A 209 15.26 -10.96 -7.28
N GLU A 210 14.73 -11.04 -6.06
CA GLU A 210 14.39 -12.28 -5.34
C GLU A 210 12.88 -12.45 -5.16
N SER A 211 12.06 -11.64 -5.85
CA SER A 211 10.60 -11.64 -5.73
C SER A 211 9.96 -12.47 -6.82
N ASP A 212 8.93 -13.25 -6.45
CA ASP A 212 8.12 -14.07 -7.34
C ASP A 212 6.87 -13.34 -7.87
N TYR A 213 6.65 -12.05 -7.49
CA TYR A 213 5.48 -11.29 -7.90
C TYR A 213 5.48 -10.91 -9.39
N ILE A 214 6.66 -10.80 -10.01
CA ILE A 214 6.80 -10.56 -11.45
C ILE A 214 7.63 -11.70 -12.04
N GLY A 215 6.98 -12.68 -12.65
CA GLY A 215 7.60 -13.79 -13.38
C GLY A 215 7.88 -13.46 -14.85
N GLU A 216 8.48 -14.41 -15.59
CA GLU A 216 8.75 -14.30 -17.02
C GLU A 216 7.45 -14.17 -17.83
N GLU A 217 6.37 -14.79 -17.36
CA GLU A 217 5.03 -14.74 -17.98
C GLU A 217 4.40 -13.34 -17.97
N HIS A 218 4.96 -12.41 -17.20
CA HIS A 218 4.48 -11.02 -17.11
C HIS A 218 5.28 -10.03 -17.99
N ARG A 219 6.26 -10.53 -18.75
CA ARG A 219 7.12 -9.73 -19.66
C ARG A 219 6.52 -9.48 -21.02
#